data_003106fb858051f3e77d524b9ba4ba22
#
_entry.id   003106fb858051f3e77d524b9ba4ba22
#
_cell.length_a   1.000
_cell.length_b   1.000
_cell.length_c   1.000
_cell.angle_alpha   90.00
_cell.angle_beta   90.00
_cell.angle_gamma   90.00
#
_symmetry.space_group_name_H-M   'P 1'
#
loop_
_entity.id
_entity.type
_entity.pdbx_description
1 polymer ?
#
loop_
_entity_poly.entity_id
_entity_poly.type
_entity_poly.pdbx_seq_one_letter_code
_entity_poly.pdbx_strand_id
1 'polypeptide(L)'
;MPHESRLNFSTDEILANVPTREALIVKGVKCHGGFDADGNYRSPRTAFRVPAIKAWQEQHIATSGTALFEIPADTVSPQVPNVAQVKFLLKSGVREPMVRWLSEIAIVEGFGAMIRELPVPPLSSFIREDTAGTALAHLTSGLFEAHARDEAGWTEEGGHRQMWDAARDAALSNPAISPEIYTAIIARRGAGQPAPLFPELGEPVERLIRFMANVLAIEVFAASTFAWAEEILSDPEVSDAPDDAANLVRFIRADEAPHVQYLRTALSEIQARTLLTLDGKPVSGRKVVNDLAERGIRTMLRQRLNERPVMVRDLIRKTANVKDVDALLREFDALGTPWTPPARYADLAPEAGASAHVGY
;
A
#
# COMPACT_ATOMS: atom_id res chain seq x y z
N MET A 1 -9.88 37.37 -6.20
CA MET A 1 -10.16 36.77 -4.90
C MET A 1 -9.62 35.35 -4.99
N PRO A 2 -8.69 34.91 -4.12
CA PRO A 2 -8.36 33.49 -4.08
C PRO A 2 -9.65 32.75 -3.71
N HIS A 3 -10.03 31.73 -4.46
CA HIS A 3 -11.07 30.80 -4.06
C HIS A 3 -10.65 30.25 -2.70
N GLU A 4 -11.41 30.54 -1.64
CA GLU A 4 -11.24 29.80 -0.38
C GLU A 4 -11.42 28.32 -0.70
N SER A 5 -10.34 27.57 -0.58
CA SER A 5 -10.36 26.13 -0.84
C SER A 5 -11.32 25.51 0.17
N ARG A 6 -12.29 24.77 -0.32
CA ARG A 6 -13.22 24.03 0.55
C ARG A 6 -12.46 22.98 1.35
N LEU A 7 -12.66 22.93 2.66
CA LEU A 7 -11.94 22.04 3.58
C LEU A 7 -12.83 20.97 4.24
N ASN A 8 -14.16 21.09 4.11
CA ASN A 8 -15.11 20.15 4.70
C ASN A 8 -15.86 19.39 3.61
N PHE A 9 -15.83 18.07 3.70
CA PHE A 9 -16.44 17.15 2.77
C PHE A 9 -17.30 16.13 3.53
N SER A 10 -18.43 15.73 2.96
CA SER A 10 -19.23 14.64 3.50
C SER A 10 -18.60 13.29 3.18
N THR A 11 -19.02 12.27 3.91
CA THR A 11 -18.63 10.87 3.64
C THR A 11 -18.96 10.47 2.20
N ASP A 12 -20.16 10.81 1.71
CA ASP A 12 -20.60 10.48 0.35
C ASP A 12 -19.72 11.14 -0.72
N GLU A 13 -19.27 12.36 -0.48
CA GLU A 13 -18.33 13.04 -1.39
C GLU A 13 -16.96 12.36 -1.40
N ILE A 14 -16.39 12.03 -0.22
CA ILE A 14 -15.10 11.31 -0.15
C ILE A 14 -15.18 9.94 -0.84
N LEU A 15 -16.35 9.29 -0.81
CA LEU A 15 -16.58 7.99 -1.44
C LEU A 15 -17.04 8.07 -2.90
N ALA A 16 -17.23 9.28 -3.46
CA ALA A 16 -17.75 9.44 -4.80
C ALA A 16 -16.72 9.06 -5.88
N ASN A 17 -17.16 8.27 -6.86
CA ASN A 17 -16.38 7.94 -8.04
C ASN A 17 -16.41 9.07 -9.09
N VAL A 18 -15.33 9.18 -9.86
CA VAL A 18 -15.38 9.86 -11.16
C VAL A 18 -16.21 8.97 -12.10
N PRO A 19 -17.14 9.55 -12.90
CA PRO A 19 -17.88 8.75 -13.87
C PRO A 19 -16.96 8.05 -14.86
N THR A 20 -17.18 6.76 -15.08
CA THR A 20 -16.49 5.95 -16.09
C THR A 20 -17.45 5.51 -17.18
N ARG A 21 -16.95 5.31 -18.40
CA ARG A 21 -17.71 4.81 -19.54
C ARG A 21 -17.77 3.28 -19.52
N GLU A 22 -16.67 2.65 -19.13
CA GLU A 22 -16.53 1.22 -19.10
C GLU A 22 -16.01 0.76 -17.72
N ALA A 23 -16.57 -0.35 -17.23
CA ALA A 23 -16.12 -0.96 -15.97
C ALA A 23 -14.86 -1.80 -16.23
N LEU A 24 -13.96 -1.86 -15.25
CA LEU A 24 -12.87 -2.82 -15.25
C LEU A 24 -13.43 -4.22 -14.91
N ILE A 25 -13.42 -5.12 -15.89
CA ILE A 25 -13.87 -6.52 -15.68
C ILE A 25 -12.70 -7.46 -15.96
N VAL A 26 -12.30 -8.22 -14.96
CA VAL A 26 -11.19 -9.15 -15.06
C VAL A 26 -11.66 -10.54 -14.66
N LYS A 27 -11.49 -11.51 -15.55
CA LYS A 27 -11.90 -12.91 -15.31
C LYS A 27 -13.34 -13.04 -14.77
N GLY A 28 -14.25 -12.18 -15.24
CA GLY A 28 -15.64 -12.17 -14.82
C GLY A 28 -15.90 -11.47 -13.49
N VAL A 29 -14.88 -10.93 -12.82
CA VAL A 29 -15.03 -10.11 -11.62
C VAL A 29 -15.07 -8.65 -12.05
N LYS A 30 -16.13 -7.92 -11.70
CA LYS A 30 -16.16 -6.47 -11.80
C LYS A 30 -15.28 -5.90 -10.69
N CYS A 31 -14.18 -5.28 -11.08
CA CYS A 31 -13.30 -4.56 -10.15
C CYS A 31 -13.74 -3.11 -10.01
N HIS A 32 -13.26 -2.45 -8.97
CA HIS A 32 -13.44 -1.02 -8.82
C HIS A 32 -12.67 -0.23 -9.88
N GLY A 33 -12.93 1.08 -9.99
CA GLY A 33 -12.38 1.88 -11.07
C GLY A 33 -13.05 1.58 -12.42
N GLY A 34 -12.40 1.98 -13.49
CA GLY A 34 -12.92 1.80 -14.84
C GLY A 34 -12.25 2.75 -15.82
N PHE A 35 -12.80 2.85 -17.03
CA PHE A 35 -12.20 3.63 -18.11
C PHE A 35 -13.07 4.80 -18.50
N ASP A 36 -12.46 5.95 -18.80
CA ASP A 36 -13.14 7.13 -19.36
C ASP A 36 -13.41 6.96 -20.86
N ALA A 37 -13.92 8.02 -21.49
CA ALA A 37 -14.23 8.02 -22.92
C ALA A 37 -12.99 7.87 -23.83
N ASP A 38 -11.82 8.20 -23.32
CA ASP A 38 -10.53 8.14 -24.02
C ASP A 38 -9.79 6.82 -23.75
N GLY A 39 -10.39 5.91 -22.96
CA GLY A 39 -9.80 4.63 -22.61
C GLY A 39 -8.78 4.71 -21.45
N ASN A 40 -8.66 5.84 -20.77
CA ASN A 40 -7.74 5.96 -19.63
C ASN A 40 -8.38 5.39 -18.37
N TYR A 41 -7.60 4.68 -17.58
CA TYR A 41 -8.02 4.18 -16.29
C TYR A 41 -8.31 5.34 -15.31
N ARG A 42 -9.40 5.21 -14.57
CA ARG A 42 -9.84 6.13 -13.52
C ARG A 42 -9.92 5.38 -12.20
N SER A 43 -9.08 5.80 -11.27
CA SER A 43 -9.06 5.27 -9.91
C SER A 43 -10.38 5.50 -9.18
N PRO A 44 -10.81 4.57 -8.32
CA PRO A 44 -12.06 4.67 -7.60
C PRO A 44 -12.04 5.79 -6.55
N ARG A 45 -13.22 6.31 -6.22
CA ARG A 45 -13.42 7.24 -5.08
C ARG A 45 -12.48 8.46 -5.11
N THR A 46 -12.22 9.01 -6.30
CA THR A 46 -11.27 10.12 -6.47
C THR A 46 -11.93 11.46 -6.81
N ALA A 47 -13.25 11.50 -7.09
CA ALA A 47 -13.95 12.69 -7.54
C ALA A 47 -13.76 13.91 -6.59
N PHE A 48 -13.85 13.68 -5.29
CA PHE A 48 -13.65 14.71 -4.26
C PHE A 48 -12.51 14.39 -3.33
N ARG A 49 -12.16 13.09 -3.11
CA ARG A 49 -11.09 12.69 -2.20
C ARG A 49 -9.76 13.32 -2.57
N VAL A 50 -9.37 13.29 -3.84
CA VAL A 50 -8.10 13.86 -4.31
C VAL A 50 -8.07 15.38 -4.17
N PRO A 51 -9.06 16.14 -4.65
CA PRO A 51 -9.14 17.59 -4.39
C PRO A 51 -9.13 17.93 -2.90
N ALA A 52 -9.82 17.15 -2.06
CA ALA A 52 -9.87 17.36 -0.61
C ALA A 52 -8.48 17.21 0.02
N ILE A 53 -7.78 16.12 -0.28
CA ILE A 53 -6.42 15.86 0.21
C ILE A 53 -5.49 17.02 -0.17
N LYS A 54 -5.54 17.46 -1.43
CA LYS A 54 -4.75 18.59 -1.91
C LYS A 54 -5.04 19.86 -1.13
N ALA A 55 -6.33 20.18 -0.91
CA ALA A 55 -6.73 21.35 -0.14
C ALA A 55 -6.22 21.29 1.31
N TRP A 56 -6.28 20.14 1.96
CA TRP A 56 -5.75 19.97 3.32
C TRP A 56 -4.23 20.09 3.38
N GLN A 57 -3.51 19.60 2.38
CA GLN A 57 -2.05 19.76 2.26
C GLN A 57 -1.66 21.22 2.11
N GLU A 58 -2.32 21.94 1.21
CA GLU A 58 -2.13 23.37 1.01
C GLU A 58 -2.41 24.16 2.29
N GLN A 59 -3.52 23.85 2.96
CA GLN A 59 -3.89 24.46 4.24
C GLN A 59 -2.85 24.14 5.32
N HIS A 60 -2.39 22.90 5.43
CA HIS A 60 -1.35 22.52 6.39
C HIS A 60 -0.07 23.33 6.18
N ILE A 61 0.44 23.41 4.96
CA ILE A 61 1.65 24.16 4.62
C ILE A 61 1.46 25.64 4.94
N ALA A 62 0.31 26.22 4.58
CA ALA A 62 0.01 27.64 4.80
C ALA A 62 -0.06 28.00 6.29
N THR A 63 -0.61 27.11 7.12
CA THR A 63 -0.84 27.39 8.56
C THR A 63 0.31 26.99 9.45
N SER A 64 0.98 25.86 9.18
CA SER A 64 2.08 25.35 10.00
C SER A 64 3.46 25.83 9.54
N GLY A 65 3.60 26.23 8.27
CA GLY A 65 4.90 26.55 7.65
C GLY A 65 5.84 25.34 7.53
N THR A 66 5.33 24.10 7.71
CA THR A 66 6.14 22.87 7.69
C THR A 66 5.83 22.03 6.47
N ALA A 67 6.86 21.36 5.94
CA ALA A 67 6.69 20.37 4.89
C ALA A 67 5.88 19.17 5.38
N LEU A 68 5.28 18.44 4.45
CA LEU A 68 4.61 17.19 4.76
C LEU A 68 5.59 16.14 5.27
N PHE A 69 5.08 15.26 6.14
CA PHE A 69 5.82 14.09 6.64
C PHE A 69 6.18 13.16 5.48
N GLU A 70 7.38 12.65 5.46
CA GLU A 70 7.84 11.73 4.44
C GLU A 70 8.58 10.54 5.03
N ILE A 71 8.37 9.38 4.44
CA ILE A 71 9.24 8.23 4.64
C ILE A 71 10.48 8.46 3.78
N PRO A 72 11.69 8.50 4.37
CA PRO A 72 12.91 8.75 3.60
C PRO A 72 13.12 7.71 2.49
N ALA A 73 13.42 8.17 1.27
CA ALA A 73 13.56 7.29 0.09
C ALA A 73 14.69 6.25 0.25
N ASP A 74 15.73 6.57 1.00
CA ASP A 74 16.86 5.68 1.30
C ASP A 74 16.47 4.53 2.26
N THR A 75 15.28 4.57 2.87
CA THR A 75 14.76 3.47 3.68
C THR A 75 14.11 2.37 2.84
N VAL A 76 13.81 2.61 1.56
CA VAL A 76 13.22 1.60 0.68
C VAL A 76 14.28 0.55 0.30
N SER A 77 14.16 -0.64 0.87
CA SER A 77 15.10 -1.74 0.62
C SER A 77 14.92 -2.36 -0.77
N PRO A 78 16.00 -2.90 -1.38
CA PRO A 78 15.89 -3.68 -2.61
C PRO A 78 14.91 -4.85 -2.47
N GLN A 79 14.26 -5.21 -3.58
CA GLN A 79 13.38 -6.37 -3.62
C GLN A 79 14.18 -7.68 -3.56
N VAL A 80 13.71 -8.61 -2.72
CA VAL A 80 14.28 -9.95 -2.58
C VAL A 80 13.14 -10.98 -2.64
N PRO A 81 13.18 -11.91 -3.61
CA PRO A 81 14.15 -12.01 -4.70
C PRO A 81 14.03 -10.85 -5.69
N ASN A 82 15.11 -10.56 -6.43
CA ASN A 82 15.07 -9.56 -7.49
C ASN A 82 14.36 -10.09 -8.76
N VAL A 83 14.14 -9.21 -9.75
CA VAL A 83 13.44 -9.55 -11.00
C VAL A 83 14.13 -10.70 -11.75
N ALA A 84 15.46 -10.65 -11.90
CA ALA A 84 16.21 -11.68 -12.63
C ALA A 84 16.12 -13.04 -11.95
N GLN A 85 16.19 -13.07 -10.64
CA GLN A 85 16.03 -14.30 -9.84
C GLN A 85 14.66 -14.93 -10.01
N VAL A 86 13.59 -14.12 -10.03
CA VAL A 86 12.22 -14.65 -10.23
C VAL A 86 12.02 -15.16 -11.64
N LYS A 87 12.44 -14.38 -12.65
CA LYS A 87 12.36 -14.81 -14.04
C LYS A 87 13.14 -16.12 -14.28
N PHE A 88 14.29 -16.27 -13.66
CA PHE A 88 15.07 -17.50 -13.67
C PHE A 88 14.29 -18.70 -13.11
N LEU A 89 13.66 -18.55 -11.94
CA LEU A 89 12.84 -19.62 -11.36
C LEU A 89 11.69 -20.03 -12.29
N LEU A 90 10.96 -19.04 -12.82
CA LEU A 90 9.83 -19.29 -13.71
C LEU A 90 10.27 -20.01 -15.00
N LYS A 91 11.38 -19.59 -15.63
CA LYS A 91 11.97 -20.25 -16.82
C LYS A 91 12.48 -21.66 -16.51
N SER A 92 12.90 -21.90 -15.27
CA SER A 92 13.30 -23.23 -14.81
C SER A 92 12.12 -24.13 -14.41
N GLY A 93 10.87 -23.68 -14.61
CA GLY A 93 9.66 -24.43 -14.26
C GLY A 93 9.32 -24.39 -12.76
N VAL A 94 10.03 -23.61 -11.95
CA VAL A 94 9.80 -23.46 -10.50
C VAL A 94 8.83 -22.30 -10.26
N ARG A 95 7.53 -22.56 -10.45
CA ARG A 95 6.46 -21.53 -10.41
C ARG A 95 5.91 -21.28 -9.01
N GLU A 96 5.93 -22.28 -8.14
CA GLU A 96 5.27 -22.22 -6.81
C GLU A 96 5.72 -21.02 -5.94
N PRO A 97 7.00 -20.61 -5.87
CA PRO A 97 7.38 -19.43 -5.11
C PRO A 97 6.67 -18.15 -5.59
N MET A 98 6.54 -17.96 -6.92
CA MET A 98 5.86 -16.78 -7.47
C MET A 98 4.36 -16.81 -7.20
N VAL A 99 3.70 -17.98 -7.35
CA VAL A 99 2.30 -18.18 -6.96
C VAL A 99 2.08 -17.75 -5.52
N ARG A 100 2.97 -18.19 -4.63
CA ARG A 100 2.89 -17.86 -3.22
C ARG A 100 3.08 -16.37 -2.96
N TRP A 101 4.09 -15.73 -3.55
CA TRP A 101 4.36 -14.30 -3.33
C TRP A 101 3.20 -13.43 -3.82
N LEU A 102 2.65 -13.68 -5.00
CA LEU A 102 1.49 -12.93 -5.51
C LEU A 102 0.25 -13.15 -4.63
N SER A 103 0.04 -14.37 -4.15
CA SER A 103 -1.05 -14.66 -3.20
C SER A 103 -0.83 -13.99 -1.84
N GLU A 104 0.42 -13.92 -1.35
CA GLU A 104 0.75 -13.20 -0.12
C GLU A 104 0.47 -11.70 -0.28
N ILE A 105 0.81 -11.09 -1.43
CA ILE A 105 0.50 -9.69 -1.73
C ILE A 105 -1.03 -9.49 -1.69
N ALA A 106 -1.79 -10.26 -2.47
CA ALA A 106 -3.26 -10.17 -2.51
C ALA A 106 -3.90 -10.27 -1.10
N ILE A 107 -3.42 -11.17 -0.26
CA ILE A 107 -3.92 -11.32 1.11
C ILE A 107 -3.56 -10.10 1.97
N VAL A 108 -2.34 -9.57 1.84
CA VAL A 108 -1.87 -8.39 2.60
C VAL A 108 -2.67 -7.17 2.23
N GLU A 109 -2.92 -6.93 0.94
CA GLU A 109 -3.81 -5.86 0.44
C GLU A 109 -5.20 -5.98 1.10
N GLY A 110 -5.84 -7.15 1.02
CA GLY A 110 -7.15 -7.35 1.65
C GLY A 110 -7.18 -7.03 3.14
N PHE A 111 -6.04 -7.07 3.82
CA PHE A 111 -5.94 -6.64 5.22
C PHE A 111 -5.89 -5.12 5.40
N GLY A 112 -5.62 -4.35 4.36
CA GLY A 112 -5.76 -2.89 4.38
C GLY A 112 -7.16 -2.44 4.79
N ALA A 113 -8.19 -3.25 4.49
CA ALA A 113 -9.56 -3.02 4.94
C ALA A 113 -9.73 -2.89 6.46
N MET A 114 -8.81 -3.42 7.27
CA MET A 114 -8.87 -3.30 8.74
C MET A 114 -8.71 -1.85 9.23
N ILE A 115 -8.28 -0.93 8.38
CA ILE A 115 -8.16 0.49 8.75
C ILE A 115 -9.52 1.09 9.15
N ARG A 116 -10.63 0.63 8.56
CA ARG A 116 -11.99 1.11 8.91
C ARG A 116 -12.40 0.74 10.33
N GLU A 117 -11.82 -0.33 10.89
CA GLU A 117 -12.13 -0.82 12.23
C GLU A 117 -11.23 -0.19 13.30
N LEU A 118 -10.28 0.66 12.89
CA LEU A 118 -9.38 1.32 13.82
C LEU A 118 -10.15 2.36 14.64
N PRO A 119 -10.21 2.23 15.97
CA PRO A 119 -10.85 3.23 16.81
C PRO A 119 -10.09 4.55 16.73
N VAL A 120 -10.81 5.61 16.40
CA VAL A 120 -10.30 6.99 16.46
C VAL A 120 -10.89 7.66 17.69
N PRO A 121 -10.09 7.93 18.74
CA PRO A 121 -10.57 8.69 19.90
C PRO A 121 -11.04 10.08 19.47
N PRO A 122 -11.95 10.74 20.24
CA PRO A 122 -12.31 12.12 19.95
C PRO A 122 -11.05 12.98 19.86
N LEU A 123 -10.81 13.64 18.72
CA LEU A 123 -9.56 14.36 18.46
C LEU A 123 -9.29 15.44 19.54
N SER A 124 -10.33 16.13 20.00
CA SER A 124 -10.24 17.11 21.08
C SER A 124 -9.82 16.55 22.44
N SER A 125 -9.86 15.23 22.62
CA SER A 125 -9.43 14.60 23.88
C SER A 125 -7.91 14.44 23.98
N PHE A 126 -7.20 14.48 22.84
CA PHE A 126 -5.76 14.27 22.82
C PHE A 126 -4.98 15.26 21.92
N ILE A 127 -5.67 16.13 21.18
CA ILE A 127 -5.07 17.22 20.40
C ILE A 127 -5.54 18.54 20.98
N ARG A 128 -4.61 19.45 21.27
CA ARG A 128 -4.93 20.76 21.88
C ARG A 128 -5.54 21.72 20.86
N GLU A 129 -4.97 21.79 19.68
CA GLU A 129 -5.35 22.71 18.61
C GLU A 129 -6.60 22.19 17.87
N ASP A 130 -7.36 23.12 17.29
CA ASP A 130 -8.52 22.77 16.46
C ASP A 130 -8.12 21.89 15.26
N THR A 131 -8.95 20.91 14.97
CA THR A 131 -8.79 19.97 13.86
C THR A 131 -9.87 20.13 12.79
N ALA A 132 -10.76 21.12 12.88
CA ALA A 132 -11.76 21.39 11.87
C ALA A 132 -11.10 21.68 10.49
N GLY A 133 -11.68 21.18 9.41
CA GLY A 133 -11.15 21.37 8.06
C GLY A 133 -9.79 20.73 7.79
N THR A 134 -9.49 19.61 8.44
CA THR A 134 -8.25 18.84 8.28
C THR A 134 -8.53 17.42 7.81
N ALA A 135 -7.53 16.72 7.29
CA ALA A 135 -7.62 15.30 6.99
C ALA A 135 -7.93 14.48 8.26
N LEU A 136 -7.40 14.88 9.42
CA LEU A 136 -7.69 14.23 10.70
C LEU A 136 -9.19 14.20 11.03
N ALA A 137 -9.92 15.29 10.76
CA ALA A 137 -11.36 15.36 10.99
C ALA A 137 -12.16 14.45 10.04
N HIS A 138 -11.54 13.99 8.96
CA HIS A 138 -12.18 13.15 7.92
C HIS A 138 -11.76 11.68 7.97
N LEU A 139 -10.93 11.26 8.93
CA LEU A 139 -10.48 9.87 9.03
C LEU A 139 -11.65 8.90 9.08
N THR A 140 -12.56 9.07 10.03
CA THR A 140 -13.78 8.24 10.17
C THR A 140 -14.94 8.69 9.30
N SER A 141 -14.85 9.91 8.74
CA SER A 141 -15.88 10.49 7.87
C SER A 141 -15.56 10.28 6.37
N GLY A 142 -15.02 9.10 6.04
CA GLY A 142 -14.84 8.66 4.65
C GLY A 142 -13.44 8.18 4.28
N LEU A 143 -12.34 8.73 4.83
CA LEU A 143 -10.99 8.37 4.38
C LEU A 143 -10.64 6.90 4.67
N PHE A 144 -10.88 6.42 5.89
CA PHE A 144 -10.64 5.02 6.25
C PHE A 144 -11.58 4.07 5.52
N GLU A 145 -12.82 4.49 5.27
CA GLU A 145 -13.78 3.70 4.52
C GLU A 145 -13.40 3.61 3.03
N ALA A 146 -12.95 4.74 2.42
CA ALA A 146 -12.48 4.75 1.04
C ALA A 146 -11.28 3.81 0.86
N HIS A 147 -10.27 3.94 1.72
CA HIS A 147 -9.10 3.06 1.74
C HIS A 147 -9.51 1.59 1.85
N ALA A 148 -10.34 1.25 2.83
CA ALA A 148 -10.76 -0.13 3.05
C ALA A 148 -11.52 -0.73 1.86
N ARG A 149 -12.33 0.07 1.15
CA ARG A 149 -13.02 -0.38 -0.07
C ARG A 149 -12.08 -0.55 -1.24
N ASP A 150 -11.04 0.28 -1.33
CA ASP A 150 -10.00 0.14 -2.35
C ASP A 150 -9.26 -1.20 -2.15
N GLU A 151 -8.92 -1.55 -0.92
CA GLU A 151 -8.15 -2.75 -0.59
C GLU A 151 -8.94 -4.06 -0.77
N ALA A 152 -10.08 -4.17 -0.11
CA ALA A 152 -10.83 -5.43 -0.05
C ALA A 152 -12.00 -5.53 -1.02
N GLY A 153 -12.34 -4.44 -1.72
CA GLY A 153 -13.55 -4.31 -2.50
C GLY A 153 -14.76 -3.95 -1.64
N TRP A 154 -15.90 -3.75 -2.31
CA TRP A 154 -17.15 -3.37 -1.67
C TRP A 154 -18.34 -3.97 -2.41
N THR A 155 -19.22 -4.65 -1.69
CA THR A 155 -20.37 -5.37 -2.25
C THR A 155 -19.95 -6.35 -3.36
N GLU A 156 -20.30 -6.09 -4.61
CA GLU A 156 -19.97 -6.92 -5.78
C GLU A 156 -18.73 -6.43 -6.55
N GLU A 157 -18.10 -5.35 -6.10
CA GLU A 157 -16.90 -4.81 -6.73
C GLU A 157 -15.64 -5.33 -6.04
N GLY A 158 -14.75 -5.94 -6.82
CA GLY A 158 -13.43 -6.36 -6.34
C GLY A 158 -12.52 -5.15 -6.13
N GLY A 159 -11.69 -5.19 -5.06
CA GLY A 159 -10.62 -4.23 -4.78
C GLY A 159 -9.25 -4.78 -5.17
N HIS A 160 -8.19 -4.18 -4.58
CA HIS A 160 -6.80 -4.56 -4.84
C HIS A 160 -6.56 -6.05 -4.64
N ARG A 161 -7.10 -6.64 -3.57
CA ARG A 161 -7.00 -8.08 -3.31
C ARG A 161 -7.44 -8.91 -4.52
N GLN A 162 -8.63 -8.65 -5.06
CA GLN A 162 -9.18 -9.41 -6.18
C GLN A 162 -8.41 -9.11 -7.47
N MET A 163 -7.93 -7.89 -7.65
CA MET A 163 -7.10 -7.51 -8.79
C MET A 163 -5.74 -8.23 -8.76
N TRP A 164 -5.10 -8.36 -7.60
CA TRP A 164 -3.88 -9.17 -7.45
C TRP A 164 -4.10 -10.66 -7.69
N ASP A 165 -5.20 -11.22 -7.17
CA ASP A 165 -5.58 -12.60 -7.47
C ASP A 165 -5.78 -12.80 -8.97
N ALA A 166 -6.46 -11.86 -9.65
CA ALA A 166 -6.68 -11.90 -11.08
C ALA A 166 -5.37 -11.75 -11.89
N ALA A 167 -4.45 -10.86 -11.47
CA ALA A 167 -3.14 -10.71 -12.10
C ALA A 167 -2.30 -12.00 -12.00
N ARG A 168 -2.27 -12.62 -10.82
CA ARG A 168 -1.64 -13.94 -10.62
C ARG A 168 -2.25 -15.00 -11.53
N ASP A 169 -3.58 -15.09 -11.56
CA ASP A 169 -4.29 -16.11 -12.29
C ASP A 169 -4.18 -15.91 -13.81
N ALA A 170 -4.08 -14.67 -14.28
CA ALA A 170 -3.80 -14.35 -15.68
C ALA A 170 -2.38 -14.75 -16.06
N ALA A 171 -1.38 -14.33 -15.28
CA ALA A 171 0.02 -14.56 -15.57
C ALA A 171 0.45 -16.03 -15.44
N LEU A 172 -0.17 -16.80 -14.53
CA LEU A 172 0.25 -18.14 -14.16
C LEU A 172 -0.80 -19.24 -14.46
N SER A 173 -1.74 -18.98 -15.38
CA SER A 173 -2.75 -19.96 -15.85
C SER A 173 -3.59 -20.57 -14.72
N ASN A 174 -4.16 -19.75 -13.84
CA ASN A 174 -5.01 -20.16 -12.72
C ASN A 174 -4.34 -21.24 -11.82
N PRO A 175 -3.24 -20.95 -11.16
CA PRO A 175 -2.52 -21.92 -10.36
C PRO A 175 -3.33 -22.35 -9.13
N ALA A 176 -3.12 -23.58 -8.67
CA ALA A 176 -3.68 -24.04 -7.40
C ALA A 176 -3.03 -23.26 -6.24
N ILE A 177 -3.84 -22.75 -5.32
CA ILE A 177 -3.39 -21.97 -4.17
C ILE A 177 -3.41 -22.83 -2.91
N SER A 178 -2.26 -22.97 -2.26
CA SER A 178 -2.17 -23.71 -1.00
C SER A 178 -2.88 -22.96 0.14
N PRO A 179 -3.81 -23.61 0.88
CA PRO A 179 -4.45 -23.01 2.06
C PRO A 179 -3.45 -22.59 3.15
N GLU A 180 -2.25 -23.19 3.17
CA GLU A 180 -1.20 -22.87 4.13
C GLU A 180 -0.69 -21.42 4.00
N ILE A 181 -0.82 -20.81 2.83
CA ILE A 181 -0.38 -19.42 2.60
C ILE A 181 -1.13 -18.48 3.55
N TYR A 182 -2.45 -18.57 3.56
CA TYR A 182 -3.30 -17.75 4.44
C TYR A 182 -2.99 -17.99 5.92
N THR A 183 -2.90 -19.27 6.33
CA THR A 183 -2.59 -19.65 7.71
C THR A 183 -1.23 -19.11 8.16
N ALA A 184 -0.21 -19.17 7.30
CA ALA A 184 1.12 -18.65 7.60
C ALA A 184 1.14 -17.12 7.79
N ILE A 185 0.35 -16.37 7.01
CA ILE A 185 0.25 -14.92 7.13
C ILE A 185 -0.44 -14.53 8.44
N ILE A 186 -1.56 -15.19 8.76
CA ILE A 186 -2.29 -14.96 10.02
C ILE A 186 -1.40 -15.26 11.23
N ALA A 187 -0.66 -16.37 11.21
CA ALA A 187 0.23 -16.74 12.30
C ALA A 187 1.33 -15.68 12.55
N ARG A 188 1.88 -15.09 11.48
CA ARG A 188 2.87 -13.99 11.61
C ARG A 188 2.26 -12.73 12.24
N ARG A 189 1.00 -12.42 11.96
CA ARG A 189 0.30 -11.26 12.54
C ARG A 189 0.00 -11.43 14.03
N GLY A 190 -0.21 -12.65 14.50
CA GLY A 190 -0.48 -12.97 15.91
C GLY A 190 0.73 -12.85 16.85
N ALA A 191 1.92 -12.60 16.33
CA ALA A 191 3.13 -12.47 17.12
C ALA A 191 3.17 -11.12 17.85
N GLY A 192 2.50 -11.05 19.01
CA GLY A 192 2.55 -10.02 20.05
C GLY A 192 2.53 -8.54 19.64
N GLN A 193 1.76 -7.74 20.35
CA GLN A 193 1.84 -6.28 20.22
C GLN A 193 3.14 -5.78 20.87
N PRO A 194 3.90 -4.90 20.18
CA PRO A 194 5.07 -4.31 20.80
C PRO A 194 4.67 -3.43 21.99
N ALA A 195 5.51 -3.38 23.02
CA ALA A 195 5.29 -2.48 24.16
C ALA A 195 5.11 -1.04 23.68
N PRO A 196 4.21 -0.25 24.31
CA PRO A 196 4.03 1.16 23.97
C PRO A 196 5.32 1.96 24.08
N LEU A 197 5.49 2.97 23.21
CA LEU A 197 6.57 3.98 23.31
C LEU A 197 6.11 5.20 24.13
N PHE A 198 4.82 5.50 24.11
CA PHE A 198 4.20 6.65 24.74
C PHE A 198 2.99 6.21 25.58
N PRO A 199 3.21 5.39 26.64
CA PRO A 199 2.11 4.88 27.46
C PRO A 199 1.29 6.02 28.10
N GLU A 200 1.89 7.19 28.28
CA GLU A 200 1.25 8.40 28.81
C GLU A 200 0.17 9.00 27.89
N LEU A 201 0.18 8.70 26.58
CA LEU A 201 -0.88 9.11 25.64
C LEU A 201 -2.12 8.21 25.71
N GLY A 202 -1.99 7.04 26.34
CA GLY A 202 -3.01 6.01 26.31
C GLY A 202 -2.97 5.16 25.03
N GLU A 203 -3.32 3.88 25.19
CA GLU A 203 -3.21 2.88 24.11
C GLU A 203 -3.98 3.26 22.82
N PRO A 204 -5.22 3.79 22.86
CA PRO A 204 -5.95 4.12 21.64
C PRO A 204 -5.28 5.21 20.79
N VAL A 205 -4.68 6.22 21.41
CA VAL A 205 -4.01 7.32 20.71
C VAL A 205 -2.70 6.84 20.10
N GLU A 206 -1.85 6.16 20.88
CA GLU A 206 -0.60 5.61 20.34
C GLU A 206 -0.89 4.60 19.22
N ARG A 207 -1.90 3.74 19.38
CA ARG A 207 -2.31 2.75 18.38
C ARG A 207 -2.75 3.41 17.08
N LEU A 208 -3.56 4.48 17.13
CA LEU A 208 -4.00 5.23 15.96
C LEU A 208 -2.80 5.77 15.18
N ILE A 209 -1.89 6.49 15.84
CA ILE A 209 -0.73 7.12 15.19
C ILE A 209 0.22 6.05 14.64
N ARG A 210 0.52 5.03 15.44
CA ARG A 210 1.39 3.90 15.03
C ARG A 210 0.80 3.15 13.84
N PHE A 211 -0.51 2.91 13.82
CA PHE A 211 -1.17 2.22 12.72
C PHE A 211 -1.07 3.03 11.42
N MET A 212 -1.43 4.33 11.45
CA MET A 212 -1.31 5.20 10.29
C MET A 212 0.13 5.29 9.77
N ALA A 213 1.12 5.41 10.66
CA ALA A 213 2.53 5.46 10.27
C ALA A 213 3.02 4.14 9.65
N ASN A 214 2.57 3.00 10.19
CA ASN A 214 2.90 1.68 9.64
C ASN A 214 2.23 1.45 8.28
N VAL A 215 0.95 1.82 8.12
CA VAL A 215 0.27 1.70 6.83
C VAL A 215 0.95 2.60 5.80
N LEU A 216 1.23 3.88 6.11
CA LEU A 216 1.98 4.75 5.21
C LEU A 216 3.33 4.13 4.79
N ALA A 217 4.06 3.52 5.72
CA ALA A 217 5.32 2.86 5.38
C ALA A 217 5.10 1.64 4.46
N ILE A 218 4.03 0.85 4.69
CA ILE A 218 3.67 -0.27 3.82
C ILE A 218 3.37 0.22 2.41
N GLU A 219 2.53 1.26 2.24
CA GLU A 219 2.18 1.86 0.95
C GLU A 219 3.42 2.36 0.18
N VAL A 220 4.31 3.09 0.87
CA VAL A 220 5.55 3.56 0.25
C VAL A 220 6.46 2.39 -0.16
N PHE A 221 6.57 1.36 0.67
CA PHE A 221 7.34 0.16 0.31
C PHE A 221 6.66 -0.70 -0.76
N ALA A 222 5.33 -0.71 -0.81
CA ALA A 222 4.55 -1.46 -1.80
C ALA A 222 4.81 -0.96 -3.21
N ALA A 223 5.05 0.33 -3.43
CA ALA A 223 5.36 0.89 -4.74
C ALA A 223 6.54 0.18 -5.44
N SER A 224 7.61 -0.15 -4.70
CA SER A 224 8.72 -0.93 -5.27
C SER A 224 8.36 -2.40 -5.53
N THR A 225 7.44 -2.96 -4.74
CA THR A 225 6.91 -4.31 -4.94
C THR A 225 6.03 -4.38 -6.18
N PHE A 226 5.21 -3.35 -6.42
CA PHE A 226 4.37 -3.26 -7.62
C PHE A 226 5.24 -3.10 -8.88
N ALA A 227 6.25 -2.23 -8.86
CA ALA A 227 7.19 -2.11 -9.95
C ALA A 227 7.93 -3.42 -10.25
N TRP A 228 8.33 -4.16 -9.21
CA TRP A 228 8.93 -5.49 -9.32
C TRP A 228 7.98 -6.50 -9.96
N ALA A 229 6.72 -6.53 -9.51
CA ALA A 229 5.73 -7.45 -10.06
C ALA A 229 5.38 -7.10 -11.52
N GLU A 230 5.17 -5.81 -11.81
CA GLU A 230 4.92 -5.33 -13.17
C GLU A 230 6.03 -5.73 -14.13
N GLU A 231 7.32 -5.57 -13.76
CA GLU A 231 8.48 -5.95 -14.57
C GLU A 231 8.56 -7.45 -14.86
N ILE A 232 8.10 -8.28 -13.91
CA ILE A 232 8.06 -9.74 -14.09
C ILE A 232 6.85 -10.13 -14.94
N LEU A 233 5.67 -9.63 -14.59
CA LEU A 233 4.41 -10.04 -15.18
C LEU A 233 4.22 -9.52 -16.61
N SER A 234 4.93 -8.45 -17.00
CA SER A 234 4.95 -7.95 -18.38
C SER A 234 5.86 -8.75 -19.33
N ASP A 235 6.64 -9.71 -18.83
CA ASP A 235 7.56 -10.49 -19.66
C ASP A 235 6.84 -11.70 -20.28
N PRO A 236 6.69 -11.75 -21.64
CA PRO A 236 5.98 -12.84 -22.30
C PRO A 236 6.70 -14.19 -22.20
N GLU A 237 7.94 -14.24 -21.74
CA GLU A 237 8.65 -15.52 -21.52
C GLU A 237 8.27 -16.19 -20.20
N VAL A 238 7.62 -15.46 -19.28
CA VAL A 238 7.28 -15.96 -17.94
C VAL A 238 5.81 -15.76 -17.55
N SER A 239 5.08 -14.93 -18.28
CA SER A 239 3.66 -14.64 -18.08
C SER A 239 2.83 -15.16 -19.25
N ASP A 240 1.72 -15.83 -18.97
CA ASP A 240 0.80 -16.37 -19.98
C ASP A 240 -0.15 -15.28 -20.54
N ALA A 241 -0.32 -14.14 -19.81
CA ALA A 241 -1.08 -12.96 -20.24
C ALA A 241 -0.37 -11.68 -19.78
N PRO A 242 0.77 -11.31 -20.42
CA PRO A 242 1.66 -10.28 -19.89
C PRO A 242 1.02 -8.90 -19.83
N ASP A 243 0.24 -8.50 -20.84
CA ASP A 243 -0.39 -7.18 -20.87
C ASP A 243 -1.49 -7.07 -19.82
N ASP A 244 -2.36 -8.07 -19.71
CA ASP A 244 -3.47 -8.05 -18.73
C ASP A 244 -2.94 -8.05 -17.30
N ALA A 245 -1.99 -8.92 -16.99
CA ALA A 245 -1.42 -9.03 -15.66
C ALA A 245 -0.67 -7.77 -15.24
N ALA A 246 0.16 -7.20 -16.13
CA ALA A 246 0.89 -5.97 -15.85
C ALA A 246 -0.04 -4.76 -15.71
N ASN A 247 -1.10 -4.66 -16.55
CA ASN A 247 -2.07 -3.57 -16.46
C ASN A 247 -2.80 -3.56 -15.12
N LEU A 248 -3.19 -4.74 -14.60
CA LEU A 248 -3.81 -4.82 -13.28
C LEU A 248 -2.90 -4.26 -12.18
N VAL A 249 -1.61 -4.61 -12.21
CA VAL A 249 -0.64 -4.05 -11.24
C VAL A 249 -0.49 -2.54 -11.40
N ARG A 250 -0.53 -2.01 -12.64
CA ARG A 250 -0.50 -0.55 -12.90
C ARG A 250 -1.72 0.15 -12.32
N PHE A 251 -2.91 -0.45 -12.46
CA PHE A 251 -4.15 0.13 -11.94
C PHE A 251 -4.13 0.17 -10.40
N ILE A 252 -3.75 -0.93 -9.73
CA ILE A 252 -3.57 -0.95 -8.28
C ILE A 252 -2.59 0.15 -7.86
N ARG A 253 -1.42 0.24 -8.50
CA ARG A 253 -0.42 1.27 -8.18
C ARG A 253 -0.95 2.70 -8.34
N ALA A 254 -1.82 2.96 -9.32
CA ALA A 254 -2.46 4.26 -9.48
C ALA A 254 -3.47 4.56 -8.36
N ASP A 255 -4.14 3.52 -7.86
CA ASP A 255 -5.13 3.63 -6.79
C ASP A 255 -4.50 3.89 -5.41
N GLU A 256 -3.19 3.58 -5.23
CA GLU A 256 -2.46 3.81 -3.99
C GLU A 256 -2.11 5.29 -3.72
N ALA A 257 -2.12 6.13 -4.76
CA ALA A 257 -1.77 7.53 -4.60
C ALA A 257 -2.59 8.26 -3.52
N PRO A 258 -3.93 8.17 -3.48
CA PRO A 258 -4.72 8.76 -2.41
C PRO A 258 -4.44 8.17 -1.03
N HIS A 259 -4.06 6.89 -0.91
CA HIS A 259 -3.72 6.24 0.37
C HIS A 259 -2.48 6.88 0.98
N VAL A 260 -1.40 6.94 0.21
CA VAL A 260 -0.16 7.60 0.62
C VAL A 260 -0.43 9.06 0.99
N GLN A 261 -1.17 9.79 0.16
CA GLN A 261 -1.34 11.23 0.32
C GLN A 261 -2.17 11.60 1.55
N TYR A 262 -3.29 10.89 1.83
CA TYR A 262 -4.08 11.26 3.01
C TYR A 262 -3.40 10.85 4.32
N LEU A 263 -2.73 9.69 4.38
CA LEU A 263 -1.99 9.25 5.56
C LEU A 263 -0.84 10.21 5.88
N ARG A 264 -0.10 10.60 4.85
CA ARG A 264 0.96 11.60 4.92
C ARG A 264 0.44 12.93 5.45
N THR A 265 -0.72 13.40 4.94
CA THR A 265 -1.37 14.64 5.37
C THR A 265 -1.79 14.56 6.84
N ALA A 266 -2.50 13.51 7.23
CA ALA A 266 -2.97 13.33 8.61
C ALA A 266 -1.80 13.25 9.61
N LEU A 267 -0.73 12.51 9.29
CA LEU A 267 0.47 12.45 10.12
C LEU A 267 1.20 13.80 10.21
N SER A 268 1.24 14.58 9.12
CA SER A 268 1.80 15.94 9.13
C SER A 268 1.00 16.87 10.02
N GLU A 269 -0.32 16.77 9.97
CA GLU A 269 -1.22 17.56 10.82
C GLU A 269 -1.04 17.22 12.30
N ILE A 270 -0.78 15.95 12.66
CA ILE A 270 -0.41 15.57 14.03
C ILE A 270 0.96 16.13 14.41
N GLN A 271 1.95 16.05 13.51
CA GLN A 271 3.30 16.60 13.78
C GLN A 271 3.30 18.09 14.11
N ALA A 272 2.41 18.86 13.48
CA ALA A 272 2.29 20.30 13.69
C ALA A 272 1.53 20.67 14.98
N ARG A 273 1.01 19.69 15.71
CA ARG A 273 0.13 19.90 16.87
C ARG A 273 0.75 19.42 18.19
N THR A 274 0.14 19.87 19.28
CA THR A 274 0.44 19.45 20.65
C THR A 274 -0.51 18.33 21.05
N LEU A 275 0.04 17.15 21.35
CA LEU A 275 -0.73 16.07 21.94
C LEU A 275 -0.84 16.25 23.46
N LEU A 276 -1.93 15.76 24.03
CA LEU A 276 -2.18 15.77 25.46
C LEU A 276 -2.08 14.35 26.01
N THR A 277 -1.33 14.18 27.07
CA THR A 277 -1.27 12.92 27.83
C THR A 277 -2.56 12.70 28.61
N LEU A 278 -2.73 11.51 29.19
CA LEU A 278 -3.90 11.16 30.02
C LEU A 278 -4.07 12.10 31.24
N ASP A 279 -2.98 12.68 31.71
CA ASP A 279 -2.97 13.67 32.80
C ASP A 279 -2.95 15.14 32.29
N GLY A 280 -3.20 15.35 31.00
CA GLY A 280 -3.32 16.66 30.35
C GLY A 280 -2.00 17.40 30.09
N LYS A 281 -0.86 16.76 30.25
CA LYS A 281 0.44 17.36 29.92
C LYS A 281 0.70 17.40 28.43
N PRO A 282 1.39 18.44 27.93
CA PRO A 282 1.69 18.56 26.50
C PRO A 282 2.85 17.67 26.09
N VAL A 283 2.70 17.01 24.92
CA VAL A 283 3.74 16.26 24.22
C VAL A 283 3.79 16.71 22.76
N SER A 284 4.98 16.82 22.18
CA SER A 284 5.14 17.19 20.77
C SER A 284 4.60 16.11 19.84
N GLY A 285 3.63 16.43 18.99
CA GLY A 285 3.13 15.53 17.95
C GLY A 285 4.24 15.10 16.98
N ARG A 286 5.18 16.01 16.65
CA ARG A 286 6.36 15.69 15.83
C ARG A 286 7.21 14.58 16.46
N LYS A 287 7.48 14.65 17.75
CA LYS A 287 8.25 13.60 18.44
C LYS A 287 7.53 12.26 18.37
N VAL A 288 6.24 12.23 18.68
CA VAL A 288 5.45 11.00 18.71
C VAL A 288 5.38 10.35 17.32
N VAL A 289 5.03 11.12 16.29
CA VAL A 289 4.95 10.59 14.92
C VAL A 289 6.30 10.05 14.45
N ASN A 290 7.39 10.81 14.66
CA ASN A 290 8.71 10.39 14.21
C ASN A 290 9.18 9.11 14.90
N ASP A 291 9.06 9.03 16.23
CA ASP A 291 9.54 7.86 16.98
C ASP A 291 8.75 6.59 16.64
N LEU A 292 7.42 6.72 16.46
CA LEU A 292 6.57 5.60 16.08
C LEU A 292 6.83 5.15 14.63
N ALA A 293 6.99 6.08 13.70
CA ALA A 293 7.33 5.78 12.30
C ALA A 293 8.71 5.13 12.18
N GLU A 294 9.73 5.68 12.84
CA GLU A 294 11.09 5.12 12.84
C GLU A 294 11.11 3.69 13.37
N ARG A 295 10.39 3.42 14.45
CA ARG A 295 10.26 2.07 15.00
C ARG A 295 9.63 1.09 14.01
N GLY A 296 8.55 1.49 13.33
CA GLY A 296 7.88 0.70 12.31
C GLY A 296 8.78 0.40 11.13
N ILE A 297 9.40 1.43 10.56
CA ILE A 297 10.34 1.33 9.43
C ILE A 297 11.51 0.40 9.78
N ARG A 298 12.13 0.57 10.95
CA ARG A 298 13.24 -0.28 11.39
C ARG A 298 12.84 -1.75 11.48
N THR A 299 11.62 -2.03 11.94
CA THR A 299 11.09 -3.41 12.00
C THR A 299 10.90 -3.98 10.59
N MET A 300 10.32 -3.22 9.66
CA MET A 300 10.13 -3.65 8.26
C MET A 300 11.46 -3.91 7.55
N LEU A 301 12.44 -3.00 7.73
CA LEU A 301 13.77 -3.15 7.16
C LEU A 301 14.47 -4.41 7.65
N ARG A 302 14.41 -4.69 8.97
CA ARG A 302 14.98 -5.93 9.52
C ARG A 302 14.36 -7.16 8.88
N GLN A 303 13.05 -7.22 8.74
CA GLN A 303 12.34 -8.33 8.10
C GLN A 303 12.77 -8.49 6.64
N ARG A 304 12.80 -7.41 5.88
CA ARG A 304 13.16 -7.43 4.46
C ARG A 304 14.62 -7.81 4.20
N LEU A 305 15.54 -7.28 4.98
CA LEU A 305 16.98 -7.47 4.74
C LEU A 305 17.51 -8.77 5.32
N ASN A 306 17.04 -9.20 6.49
CA ASN A 306 17.60 -10.32 7.22
C ASN A 306 16.76 -11.60 7.13
N GLU A 307 15.44 -11.47 7.23
CA GLU A 307 14.56 -12.64 7.31
C GLU A 307 14.12 -13.13 5.92
N ARG A 308 13.76 -12.22 5.03
CA ARG A 308 13.23 -12.57 3.71
C ARG A 308 14.19 -13.36 2.82
N PRO A 309 15.50 -13.07 2.72
CA PRO A 309 16.42 -13.88 1.93
C PRO A 309 16.47 -15.35 2.36
N VAL A 310 16.45 -15.59 3.67
CA VAL A 310 16.44 -16.96 4.24
C VAL A 310 15.13 -17.65 3.87
N MET A 311 14.00 -16.98 4.10
CA MET A 311 12.66 -17.52 3.80
C MET A 311 12.50 -17.87 2.31
N VAL A 312 13.03 -17.05 1.40
CA VAL A 312 12.99 -17.29 -0.04
C VAL A 312 13.74 -18.59 -0.38
N ARG A 313 14.95 -18.78 0.12
CA ARG A 313 15.74 -19.99 -0.15
C ARG A 313 15.09 -21.24 0.42
N ASP A 314 14.53 -21.15 1.62
CA ASP A 314 13.80 -22.26 2.23
C ASP A 314 12.53 -22.62 1.45
N LEU A 315 11.82 -21.62 0.93
CA LEU A 315 10.66 -21.83 0.08
C LEU A 315 11.06 -22.56 -1.21
N ILE A 316 12.13 -22.11 -1.89
CA ILE A 316 12.64 -22.76 -3.10
C ILE A 316 13.00 -24.23 -2.80
N ARG A 317 13.73 -24.51 -1.72
CA ARG A 317 14.06 -25.90 -1.33
C ARG A 317 12.83 -26.77 -1.12
N LYS A 318 11.77 -26.19 -0.54
CA LYS A 318 10.52 -26.91 -0.26
C LYS A 318 9.69 -27.19 -1.50
N THR A 319 9.72 -26.30 -2.47
CA THR A 319 8.74 -26.28 -3.57
C THR A 319 9.32 -26.60 -4.93
N ALA A 320 10.64 -26.48 -5.11
CA ALA A 320 11.28 -26.79 -6.37
C ALA A 320 11.32 -28.31 -6.59
N ASN A 321 10.53 -28.76 -7.56
CA ASN A 321 10.53 -30.16 -8.00
C ASN A 321 11.60 -30.38 -9.10
N VAL A 322 12.87 -30.22 -8.73
CA VAL A 322 14.04 -30.37 -9.63
C VAL A 322 15.01 -31.40 -9.07
N LYS A 323 15.81 -32.04 -9.95
CA LYS A 323 16.76 -33.08 -9.55
C LYS A 323 17.89 -32.57 -8.65
N ASP A 324 18.35 -31.35 -8.88
CA ASP A 324 19.45 -30.72 -8.14
C ASP A 324 19.05 -29.32 -7.67
N VAL A 325 18.44 -29.25 -6.49
CA VAL A 325 18.00 -27.98 -5.89
C VAL A 325 19.19 -27.11 -5.48
N ASP A 326 20.32 -27.70 -5.13
CA ASP A 326 21.52 -26.95 -4.76
C ASP A 326 22.17 -26.29 -5.98
N ALA A 327 22.16 -26.94 -7.16
CA ALA A 327 22.57 -26.31 -8.40
C ALA A 327 21.66 -25.14 -8.75
N LEU A 328 20.34 -25.32 -8.70
CA LEU A 328 19.36 -24.26 -8.90
C LEU A 328 19.60 -23.06 -7.98
N LEU A 329 19.84 -23.32 -6.69
CA LEU A 329 20.12 -22.25 -5.72
C LEU A 329 21.44 -21.52 -5.98
N ARG A 330 22.50 -22.21 -6.45
CA ARG A 330 23.75 -21.54 -6.84
C ARG A 330 23.53 -20.56 -8.02
N GLU A 331 22.79 -20.99 -9.04
CA GLU A 331 22.47 -20.13 -10.19
C GLU A 331 21.56 -18.98 -9.78
N PHE A 332 20.54 -19.23 -8.95
CA PHE A 332 19.69 -18.21 -8.35
C PHE A 332 20.51 -17.16 -7.56
N ASP A 333 21.43 -17.58 -6.73
CA ASP A 333 22.29 -16.69 -5.93
C ASP A 333 23.23 -15.86 -6.81
N ALA A 334 23.74 -16.43 -7.91
CA ALA A 334 24.60 -15.72 -8.86
C ALA A 334 23.87 -14.53 -9.53
N LEU A 335 22.53 -14.53 -9.58
CA LEU A 335 21.69 -13.45 -10.10
C LEU A 335 21.34 -12.41 -9.01
N GLY A 336 21.89 -12.53 -7.80
CA GLY A 336 21.52 -11.74 -6.61
C GLY A 336 21.95 -10.28 -6.60
N THR A 337 22.16 -9.63 -7.76
CA THR A 337 22.42 -8.19 -7.84
C THR A 337 21.21 -7.40 -7.37
N PRO A 338 21.35 -6.42 -6.46
CA PRO A 338 20.25 -5.57 -6.02
C PRO A 338 19.51 -4.96 -7.21
N TRP A 339 18.19 -5.12 -7.24
CA TRP A 339 17.34 -4.53 -8.26
C TRP A 339 16.75 -3.22 -7.75
N THR A 340 16.89 -2.17 -8.55
CA THR A 340 16.28 -0.88 -8.30
C THR A 340 15.20 -0.66 -9.36
N PRO A 341 14.00 -0.17 -9.00
CA PRO A 341 12.97 0.17 -9.96
C PRO A 341 13.51 1.10 -11.04
N PRO A 342 13.27 0.84 -12.34
CA PRO A 342 13.59 1.78 -13.41
C PRO A 342 12.94 3.15 -13.18
N ALA A 343 13.51 4.21 -13.78
CA ALA A 343 13.04 5.60 -13.61
C ALA A 343 11.54 5.78 -13.96
N ARG A 344 10.98 4.97 -14.87
CA ARG A 344 9.55 4.96 -15.19
C ARG A 344 8.63 4.63 -14.00
N TYR A 345 9.19 4.08 -12.92
CA TYR A 345 8.48 3.80 -11.67
C TYR A 345 8.84 4.79 -10.55
N ALA A 346 9.65 5.82 -10.85
CA ALA A 346 10.09 6.81 -9.85
C ALA A 346 8.94 7.67 -9.31
N ASP A 347 7.88 7.84 -10.10
CA ASP A 347 6.64 8.45 -9.62
C ASP A 347 5.87 7.41 -8.79
N LEU A 348 6.22 7.33 -7.52
CA LEU A 348 5.64 6.40 -6.54
C LEU A 348 4.14 6.60 -6.34
N ALA A 349 3.60 7.73 -6.78
CA ALA A 349 2.20 8.03 -6.93
C ALA A 349 2.06 8.96 -8.14
N PRO A 350 1.69 8.48 -9.34
CA PRO A 350 1.24 9.40 -10.37
C PRO A 350 0.18 10.30 -9.75
N GLU A 351 0.24 11.60 -10.02
CA GLU A 351 -0.82 12.50 -9.58
C GLU A 351 -2.14 11.83 -9.99
N ALA A 352 -3.08 11.72 -9.05
CA ALA A 352 -4.36 11.08 -9.32
C ALA A 352 -5.04 11.88 -10.44
N GLY A 353 -5.09 11.31 -11.64
CA GLY A 353 -5.47 11.99 -12.88
C GLY A 353 -4.39 11.97 -13.96
N ALA A 354 -3.17 11.54 -13.69
CA ALA A 354 -2.21 11.25 -14.74
C ALA A 354 -2.71 10.03 -15.54
N SER A 355 -3.03 10.25 -16.82
CA SER A 355 -3.45 9.17 -17.71
C SER A 355 -2.32 8.16 -17.83
N ALA A 356 -2.55 6.94 -17.34
CA ALA A 356 -1.77 5.80 -17.79
C ALA A 356 -2.12 5.59 -19.26
N HIS A 357 -1.31 6.14 -20.16
CA HIS A 357 -1.46 5.84 -21.58
C HIS A 357 -1.20 4.36 -21.76
N VAL A 358 -2.26 3.60 -21.87
CA VAL A 358 -2.21 2.23 -22.40
C VAL A 358 -2.04 2.40 -23.89
N GLY A 359 -0.81 2.28 -24.39
CA GLY A 359 -0.57 2.08 -25.82
C GLY A 359 -1.16 0.71 -26.19
N TYR A 360 -2.19 0.70 -27.03
CA TYR A 360 -2.67 -0.48 -27.72
C TYR A 360 -1.66 -0.90 -28.78
#